data_53c3c34f8fbb62199169c35fbfe0dfa3
#
_entry.id   53c3c34f8fbb62199169c35fbfe0dfa3
#
_cell.length_a   1.000
_cell.length_b   1.000
_cell.length_c   1.000
_cell.angle_alpha   90.00
_cell.angle_beta   90.00
_cell.angle_gamma   90.00
#
_symmetry.space_group_name_H-M   'P 1'
#
loop_
_entity.id
_entity.type
_entity.pdbx_description
1 polymer ?
#
loop_
_entity_poly.entity_id
_entity_poly.type
_entity_poly.pdbx_seq_one_letter_code
_entity_poly.pdbx_strand_id
1 'polypeptide(L)'
;KSKVDEIYFNPSEFSHYEFEKISTFLGVNFKQILGFSHKKRIVKTQREIEILRMAEKFGAQKFDEFAKFINEKGEGLSEKELFFNAENIFKDSGNLGLSFAPIVAINENAAKAHALPSKKRLQSGDLLLLDAGVKFMGFCSDRTHTAYFGADGLNFSKKQRFKSAKQNEIYEIVREAQLLAIRAVAPGVKARDIDAAARKFIAKFGYEKQ
;
A
#
# COMPACT_ATOMS: atom_id res chain seq x y z
N LYS A 1 -4.15 -19.56 40.12
CA LYS A 1 -3.25 -18.77 39.21
C LYS A 1 -2.46 -19.80 38.44
N SER A 2 -2.62 -19.88 37.11
CA SER A 2 -1.76 -20.69 36.24
C SER A 2 -0.34 -20.13 36.33
N LYS A 3 0.61 -20.96 36.69
CA LYS A 3 2.01 -20.59 36.74
C LYS A 3 2.55 -20.65 35.33
N VAL A 4 3.08 -19.53 34.81
CA VAL A 4 3.76 -19.50 33.52
C VAL A 4 5.20 -19.96 33.74
N ASP A 5 5.55 -21.11 33.19
CA ASP A 5 6.90 -21.70 33.37
C ASP A 5 7.79 -21.40 32.14
N GLU A 6 7.22 -21.01 31.01
CA GLU A 6 7.94 -20.82 29.76
C GLU A 6 7.36 -19.67 28.94
N ILE A 7 8.22 -18.82 28.35
CA ILE A 7 7.87 -17.73 27.44
C ILE A 7 8.62 -17.90 26.11
N TYR A 8 7.86 -17.87 25.02
CA TYR A 8 8.42 -17.84 23.67
C TYR A 8 8.58 -16.39 23.19
N PHE A 9 9.72 -16.07 22.60
CA PHE A 9 9.96 -14.73 22.08
C PHE A 9 10.75 -14.75 20.76
N ASN A 10 10.62 -13.68 19.99
CA ASN A 10 11.42 -13.48 18.80
C ASN A 10 12.69 -12.68 19.14
N PRO A 11 13.89 -13.27 19.06
CA PRO A 11 15.12 -12.58 19.43
C PRO A 11 15.47 -11.37 18.55
N SER A 12 14.87 -11.25 17.35
CA SER A 12 15.07 -10.09 16.47
C SER A 12 14.20 -8.87 16.84
N GLU A 13 13.25 -9.01 17.76
CA GLU A 13 12.32 -7.96 18.19
C GLU A 13 12.68 -7.35 19.55
N PHE A 14 13.73 -7.87 20.19
CA PHE A 14 14.24 -7.39 21.48
C PHE A 14 15.70 -6.97 21.36
N SER A 15 16.05 -5.84 21.97
CA SER A 15 17.45 -5.53 22.21
C SER A 15 18.02 -6.46 23.31
N HIS A 16 19.32 -6.67 23.31
CA HIS A 16 19.99 -7.46 24.35
C HIS A 16 19.69 -6.93 25.76
N TYR A 17 19.71 -5.62 25.93
CA TYR A 17 19.40 -4.95 27.19
C TYR A 17 17.96 -5.23 27.66
N GLU A 18 16.97 -5.12 26.78
CA GLU A 18 15.57 -5.41 27.13
C GLU A 18 15.37 -6.87 27.51
N PHE A 19 16.01 -7.78 26.79
CA PHE A 19 15.95 -9.21 27.08
C PHE A 19 16.55 -9.52 28.45
N GLU A 20 17.75 -9.04 28.77
CA GLU A 20 18.37 -9.24 30.10
C GLU A 20 17.49 -8.70 31.22
N LYS A 21 16.95 -7.49 31.07
CA LYS A 21 16.09 -6.87 32.08
C LYS A 21 14.83 -7.70 32.36
N ILE A 22 14.15 -8.16 31.29
CA ILE A 22 12.90 -8.94 31.41
C ILE A 22 13.21 -10.35 31.98
N SER A 23 14.24 -11.03 31.50
CA SER A 23 14.57 -12.37 31.92
C SER A 23 14.98 -12.43 33.40
N THR A 24 15.73 -11.44 33.88
CA THR A 24 16.10 -11.29 35.28
C THR A 24 14.89 -11.03 36.18
N PHE A 25 13.94 -10.21 35.70
CA PHE A 25 12.75 -9.83 36.48
C PHE A 25 11.72 -10.97 36.58
N LEU A 26 11.48 -11.71 35.49
CA LEU A 26 10.39 -12.70 35.46
C LEU A 26 10.76 -14.07 36.04
N GLY A 27 12.05 -14.45 36.03
CA GLY A 27 12.51 -15.76 36.59
C GLY A 27 11.86 -16.98 35.91
N VAL A 28 11.47 -16.86 34.62
CA VAL A 28 10.86 -17.93 33.81
C VAL A 28 11.83 -18.39 32.73
N ASN A 29 11.54 -19.55 32.14
CA ASN A 29 12.36 -20.07 31.05
C ASN A 29 11.99 -19.38 29.74
N PHE A 30 12.97 -18.79 29.04
CA PHE A 30 12.79 -18.11 27.77
C PHE A 30 13.25 -18.98 26.60
N LYS A 31 12.35 -19.25 25.64
CA LYS A 31 12.67 -19.97 24.41
C LYS A 31 12.65 -19.05 23.18
N GLN A 32 13.75 -19.03 22.45
CA GLN A 32 13.89 -18.24 21.25
C GLN A 32 13.21 -18.94 20.06
N ILE A 33 12.31 -18.25 19.39
CA ILE A 33 11.71 -18.69 18.11
C ILE A 33 11.78 -17.52 17.13
N LEU A 34 12.71 -17.60 16.19
CA LEU A 34 12.85 -16.58 15.15
C LEU A 34 11.55 -16.44 14.32
N GLY A 35 11.07 -15.21 14.20
CA GLY A 35 9.85 -14.89 13.46
C GLY A 35 8.57 -15.44 14.10
N PHE A 36 8.55 -15.73 15.40
CA PHE A 36 7.38 -16.26 16.10
C PHE A 36 6.13 -15.40 15.90
N SER A 37 6.24 -14.12 16.20
CA SER A 37 5.13 -13.15 16.06
C SER A 37 4.68 -13.02 14.59
N HIS A 38 5.64 -13.00 13.66
CA HIS A 38 5.35 -12.94 12.21
C HIS A 38 4.53 -14.17 11.77
N LYS A 39 4.98 -15.38 12.14
CA LYS A 39 4.27 -16.62 11.79
C LYS A 39 2.85 -16.66 12.34
N LYS A 40 2.62 -16.13 13.54
CA LYS A 40 1.29 -16.06 14.15
C LYS A 40 0.36 -15.07 13.43
N ARG A 41 0.92 -13.99 12.84
CA ARG A 41 0.16 -12.98 12.10
C ARG A 41 -0.13 -13.33 10.64
N ILE A 42 0.47 -14.39 10.08
CA ILE A 42 0.24 -14.79 8.67
C ILE A 42 -1.23 -15.15 8.45
N VAL A 43 -1.79 -16.01 9.32
CA VAL A 43 -3.20 -16.40 9.24
C VAL A 43 -4.02 -15.47 10.13
N LYS A 44 -4.97 -14.75 9.53
CA LYS A 44 -5.82 -13.78 10.22
C LYS A 44 -7.06 -14.46 10.83
N THR A 45 -7.42 -14.04 12.02
CA THR A 45 -8.71 -14.37 12.64
C THR A 45 -9.85 -13.62 11.93
N GLN A 46 -11.10 -14.05 12.13
CA GLN A 46 -12.26 -13.36 11.56
C GLN A 46 -12.32 -11.88 11.98
N ARG A 47 -12.03 -11.57 13.25
CA ARG A 47 -12.00 -10.19 13.76
C ARG A 47 -10.93 -9.35 13.05
N GLU A 48 -9.74 -9.90 12.81
CA GLU A 48 -8.66 -9.21 12.09
C GLU A 48 -9.04 -8.95 10.62
N ILE A 49 -9.73 -9.89 9.99
CA ILE A 49 -10.28 -9.72 8.62
C ILE A 49 -11.28 -8.56 8.57
N GLU A 50 -12.15 -8.45 9.58
CA GLU A 50 -13.11 -7.34 9.67
C GLU A 50 -12.40 -5.99 9.82
N ILE A 51 -11.37 -5.91 10.66
CA ILE A 51 -10.58 -4.68 10.82
C ILE A 51 -9.85 -4.32 9.51
N LEU A 52 -9.26 -5.31 8.82
CA LEU A 52 -8.64 -5.10 7.51
C LEU A 52 -9.62 -4.56 6.48
N ARG A 53 -10.85 -5.11 6.42
CA ARG A 53 -11.90 -4.59 5.54
C ARG A 53 -12.29 -3.14 5.87
N MET A 54 -12.31 -2.79 7.15
CA MET A 54 -12.55 -1.40 7.56
C MET A 54 -11.39 -0.48 7.15
N ALA A 55 -10.14 -0.90 7.34
CA ALA A 55 -8.98 -0.15 6.89
C ALA A 55 -9.01 0.08 5.37
N GLU A 56 -9.33 -0.94 4.57
CA GLU A 56 -9.50 -0.83 3.12
C GLU A 56 -10.62 0.14 2.73
N LYS A 57 -11.76 0.11 3.44
CA LYS A 57 -12.87 1.04 3.21
C LYS A 57 -12.46 2.49 3.52
N PHE A 58 -11.79 2.73 4.65
CA PHE A 58 -11.28 4.06 4.99
C PHE A 58 -10.22 4.52 3.97
N GLY A 59 -9.30 3.64 3.59
CA GLY A 59 -8.34 3.95 2.52
C GLY A 59 -9.03 4.39 1.23
N ALA A 60 -10.06 3.66 0.79
CA ALA A 60 -10.84 4.03 -0.40
C ALA A 60 -11.47 5.42 -0.29
N GLN A 61 -12.08 5.74 0.86
CA GLN A 61 -12.65 7.07 1.12
C GLN A 61 -11.59 8.18 1.03
N LYS A 62 -10.37 7.93 1.53
CA LYS A 62 -9.28 8.92 1.46
C LYS A 62 -8.77 9.13 0.03
N PHE A 63 -8.83 8.12 -0.83
CA PHE A 63 -8.60 8.30 -2.26
C PHE A 63 -9.64 9.24 -2.90
N ASP A 64 -10.93 9.09 -2.56
CA ASP A 64 -11.98 9.96 -3.06
C ASP A 64 -11.83 11.40 -2.53
N GLU A 65 -11.47 11.57 -1.25
CA GLU A 65 -11.19 12.88 -0.67
C GLU A 65 -9.97 13.55 -1.31
N PHE A 66 -8.91 12.79 -1.60
CA PHE A 66 -7.74 13.31 -2.28
C PHE A 66 -8.06 13.68 -3.74
N ALA A 67 -8.87 12.90 -4.45
CA ALA A 67 -9.35 13.26 -5.78
C ALA A 67 -10.14 14.57 -5.77
N LYS A 68 -11.03 14.76 -4.78
CA LYS A 68 -11.76 16.02 -4.58
C LYS A 68 -10.80 17.19 -4.34
N PHE A 69 -9.83 17.02 -3.46
CA PHE A 69 -8.80 18.04 -3.20
C PHE A 69 -8.04 18.40 -4.49
N ILE A 70 -7.62 17.39 -5.30
CA ILE A 70 -6.94 17.63 -6.58
C ILE A 70 -7.81 18.46 -7.52
N ASN A 71 -9.08 18.15 -7.64
CA ASN A 71 -10.01 18.84 -8.52
C ASN A 71 -10.28 20.30 -8.09
N GLU A 72 -10.24 20.58 -6.80
CA GLU A 72 -10.50 21.92 -6.27
C GLU A 72 -9.23 22.80 -6.22
N LYS A 73 -8.08 22.23 -5.93
CA LYS A 73 -6.87 22.97 -5.54
C LYS A 73 -5.56 22.35 -6.01
N GLY A 74 -5.57 21.24 -6.75
CA GLY A 74 -4.38 20.46 -7.07
C GLY A 74 -3.56 21.03 -8.22
N GLU A 75 -4.21 21.73 -9.17
CA GLU A 75 -3.50 22.27 -10.35
C GLU A 75 -2.42 23.28 -9.91
N GLY A 76 -1.24 23.16 -10.49
CA GLY A 76 -0.09 24.01 -10.16
C GLY A 76 0.66 23.63 -8.88
N LEU A 77 0.13 22.73 -8.04
CA LEU A 77 0.85 22.22 -6.88
C LEU A 77 1.97 21.27 -7.30
N SER A 78 3.12 21.33 -6.61
CA SER A 78 4.23 20.41 -6.80
C SER A 78 3.94 19.05 -6.17
N GLU A 79 4.64 18.00 -6.60
CA GLU A 79 4.55 16.68 -5.96
C GLU A 79 4.79 16.75 -4.45
N LYS A 80 5.67 17.65 -3.96
CA LYS A 80 5.92 17.86 -2.53
C LYS A 80 4.70 18.42 -1.81
N GLU A 81 4.03 19.39 -2.40
CA GLU A 81 2.80 19.98 -1.84
C GLU A 81 1.66 18.97 -1.88
N LEU A 82 1.54 18.19 -2.97
CA LEU A 82 0.56 17.12 -3.09
C LEU A 82 0.82 15.99 -2.08
N PHE A 83 2.08 15.60 -1.88
CA PHE A 83 2.49 14.63 -0.88
C PHE A 83 2.05 15.07 0.54
N PHE A 84 2.36 16.30 0.92
CA PHE A 84 1.98 16.86 2.22
C PHE A 84 0.46 16.84 2.42
N ASN A 85 -0.32 17.21 1.39
CA ASN A 85 -1.78 17.17 1.44
C ASN A 85 -2.31 15.74 1.51
N ALA A 86 -1.69 14.79 0.78
CA ALA A 86 -2.05 13.38 0.87
C ALA A 86 -1.85 12.86 2.32
N GLU A 87 -0.69 13.15 2.92
CA GLU A 87 -0.46 12.76 4.33
C GLU A 87 -1.55 13.28 5.27
N ASN A 88 -1.93 14.56 5.14
CA ASN A 88 -2.95 15.18 6.00
C ASN A 88 -4.34 14.55 5.79
N ILE A 89 -4.72 14.32 4.53
CA ILE A 89 -6.01 13.70 4.18
C ILE A 89 -6.06 12.26 4.73
N PHE A 90 -5.01 11.47 4.53
CA PHE A 90 -4.97 10.08 4.97
C PHE A 90 -4.83 9.91 6.49
N LYS A 91 -4.28 10.91 7.19
CA LYS A 91 -4.26 10.96 8.68
C LYS A 91 -5.62 11.30 9.29
N ASP A 92 -6.55 11.85 8.50
CA ASP A 92 -7.92 12.18 8.95
C ASP A 92 -7.95 12.95 10.28
N SER A 93 -7.25 14.07 10.33
CA SER A 93 -7.09 14.88 11.55
C SER A 93 -6.57 14.10 12.77
N GLY A 94 -5.85 13.02 12.55
CA GLY A 94 -5.28 12.16 13.60
C GLY A 94 -6.14 10.95 13.97
N ASN A 95 -7.32 10.79 13.37
CA ASN A 95 -8.19 9.61 13.58
C ASN A 95 -7.60 8.32 12.99
N LEU A 96 -6.76 8.45 11.97
CA LEU A 96 -6.08 7.35 11.28
C LEU A 96 -4.56 7.53 11.31
N GLY A 97 -3.83 6.43 11.29
CA GLY A 97 -2.40 6.45 10.99
C GLY A 97 -2.16 6.26 9.49
N LEU A 98 -0.94 6.52 9.05
CA LEU A 98 -0.49 6.12 7.72
C LEU A 98 0.03 4.68 7.76
N SER A 99 -0.24 3.90 6.73
CA SER A 99 0.38 2.58 6.52
C SER A 99 1.87 2.73 6.22
N PHE A 100 2.19 3.70 5.39
CA PHE A 100 3.52 4.11 4.95
C PHE A 100 3.47 5.57 4.47
N ALA A 101 4.62 6.18 4.17
CA ALA A 101 4.69 7.50 3.56
C ALA A 101 4.09 7.44 2.15
N PRO A 102 3.05 8.23 1.80
CA PRO A 102 2.44 8.18 0.48
C PRO A 102 3.44 8.41 -0.65
N ILE A 103 3.20 7.82 -1.81
CA ILE A 103 3.90 8.15 -3.04
C ILE A 103 2.94 8.97 -3.90
N VAL A 104 3.32 10.19 -4.23
CA VAL A 104 2.58 11.06 -5.16
C VAL A 104 3.53 11.44 -6.28
N ALA A 105 3.24 10.97 -7.49
CA ALA A 105 4.17 11.12 -8.60
C ALA A 105 3.46 11.48 -9.91
N ILE A 106 4.06 12.40 -10.66
CA ILE A 106 3.52 12.95 -11.92
C ILE A 106 4.32 12.43 -13.10
N ASN A 107 3.63 11.85 -14.08
CA ASN A 107 4.17 11.38 -15.36
C ASN A 107 5.42 10.48 -15.17
N GLU A 108 6.60 10.88 -15.66
CA GLU A 108 7.84 10.09 -15.66
C GLU A 108 8.35 9.75 -14.23
N ASN A 109 8.02 10.56 -13.22
CA ASN A 109 8.37 10.22 -11.85
C ASN A 109 7.57 9.01 -11.33
N ALA A 110 6.35 8.81 -11.85
CA ALA A 110 5.49 7.68 -11.52
C ALA A 110 6.02 6.32 -12.04
N ALA A 111 7.03 6.32 -12.91
CA ALA A 111 7.70 5.09 -13.36
C ALA A 111 8.68 4.51 -12.32
N LYS A 112 8.96 5.22 -11.24
CA LYS A 112 9.86 4.77 -10.17
C LYS A 112 9.05 4.09 -9.08
N ALA A 113 9.40 2.86 -8.72
CA ALA A 113 8.69 2.08 -7.69
C ALA A 113 8.62 2.78 -6.32
N HIS A 114 9.66 3.55 -5.95
CA HIS A 114 9.72 4.35 -4.72
C HIS A 114 10.04 5.81 -5.07
N ALA A 115 9.13 6.44 -5.84
CA ALA A 115 9.30 7.83 -6.27
C ALA A 115 9.34 8.77 -5.06
N LEU A 116 10.38 9.59 -4.99
CA LEU A 116 10.42 10.70 -4.04
C LEU A 116 9.75 11.93 -4.67
N PRO A 117 8.98 12.71 -3.89
CA PRO A 117 8.27 13.86 -4.40
C PRO A 117 9.24 14.95 -4.87
N SER A 118 9.09 15.39 -6.11
CA SER A 118 9.90 16.39 -6.79
C SER A 118 9.25 17.79 -6.75
N LYS A 119 9.86 18.74 -7.47
CA LYS A 119 9.28 20.08 -7.69
C LYS A 119 8.36 20.14 -8.92
N LYS A 120 8.14 19.01 -9.61
CA LYS A 120 7.22 18.95 -10.75
C LYS A 120 5.83 19.34 -10.32
N ARG A 121 5.17 20.21 -11.10
CA ARG A 121 3.85 20.74 -10.81
C ARG A 121 2.79 20.03 -11.66
N LEU A 122 1.68 19.72 -11.04
CA LEU A 122 0.53 19.09 -11.69
C LEU A 122 -0.13 20.08 -12.65
N GLN A 123 -0.33 19.65 -13.88
CA GLN A 123 -1.00 20.42 -14.94
C GLN A 123 -2.10 19.58 -15.57
N SER A 124 -3.10 20.26 -16.14
CA SER A 124 -4.10 19.56 -16.96
C SER A 124 -3.43 18.81 -18.11
N GLY A 125 -3.75 17.54 -18.25
CA GLY A 125 -3.12 16.63 -19.22
C GLY A 125 -2.11 15.67 -18.60
N ASP A 126 -1.79 15.82 -17.33
CA ASP A 126 -0.84 14.95 -16.63
C ASP A 126 -1.48 13.65 -16.14
N LEU A 127 -0.62 12.66 -15.97
CA LEU A 127 -0.90 11.43 -15.25
C LEU A 127 -0.43 11.59 -13.81
N LEU A 128 -1.29 11.28 -12.85
CA LEU A 128 -1.00 11.30 -11.43
C LEU A 128 -1.10 9.89 -10.86
N LEU A 129 -0.02 9.41 -10.24
CA LEU A 129 0.01 8.20 -9.44
C LEU A 129 -0.10 8.60 -7.96
N LEU A 130 -1.00 7.94 -7.26
CA LEU A 130 -1.09 7.94 -5.81
C LEU A 130 -0.95 6.50 -5.30
N ASP A 131 0.01 6.28 -4.42
CA ASP A 131 0.17 5.06 -3.65
C ASP A 131 0.12 5.42 -2.17
N ALA A 132 -0.91 4.95 -1.47
CA ALA A 132 -1.17 5.35 -0.10
C ALA A 132 -2.05 4.32 0.63
N GLY A 133 -1.98 4.36 1.95
CA GLY A 133 -2.82 3.54 2.80
C GLY A 133 -3.00 4.12 4.18
N VAL A 134 -4.04 3.67 4.86
CA VAL A 134 -4.35 4.06 6.23
C VAL A 134 -4.06 2.91 7.20
N LYS A 135 -3.63 3.26 8.39
CA LYS A 135 -3.49 2.32 9.52
C LYS A 135 -4.64 2.54 10.48
N PHE A 136 -5.48 1.52 10.63
CA PHE A 136 -6.64 1.50 11.53
C PHE A 136 -6.54 0.33 12.50
N MET A 137 -6.63 0.58 13.80
CA MET A 137 -6.51 -0.43 14.86
C MET A 137 -5.30 -1.37 14.72
N GLY A 138 -4.17 -0.83 14.22
CA GLY A 138 -2.94 -1.61 14.02
C GLY A 138 -2.83 -2.34 12.66
N PHE A 139 -3.88 -2.34 11.83
CA PHE A 139 -3.92 -2.95 10.50
C PHE A 139 -3.84 -1.91 9.40
N CYS A 140 -3.13 -2.25 8.33
CA CYS A 140 -2.82 -1.34 7.24
C CYS A 140 -3.60 -1.71 5.98
N SER A 141 -4.18 -0.69 5.31
CA SER A 141 -4.56 -0.79 3.91
C SER A 141 -3.40 -0.37 3.01
N ASP A 142 -3.45 -0.79 1.76
CA ASP A 142 -2.43 -0.51 0.75
C ASP A 142 -3.08 -0.49 -0.63
N ARG A 143 -2.97 0.66 -1.32
CA ARG A 143 -3.57 0.83 -2.65
C ARG A 143 -2.76 1.80 -3.49
N THR A 144 -2.50 1.39 -4.74
CA THR A 144 -1.95 2.26 -5.78
C THR A 144 -2.98 2.50 -6.87
N HIS A 145 -3.15 3.75 -7.27
CA HIS A 145 -3.93 4.15 -8.42
C HIS A 145 -3.19 5.15 -9.29
N THR A 146 -3.31 4.97 -10.60
CA THR A 146 -2.88 5.94 -11.60
C THR A 146 -4.10 6.51 -12.28
N ALA A 147 -4.20 7.84 -12.34
CA ALA A 147 -5.33 8.55 -12.93
C ALA A 147 -4.85 9.66 -13.87
N TYR A 148 -5.70 10.01 -14.81
CA TYR A 148 -5.51 11.16 -15.70
C TYR A 148 -6.14 12.40 -15.07
N PHE A 149 -5.40 13.51 -15.02
CA PHE A 149 -5.91 14.82 -14.62
C PHE A 149 -6.20 15.64 -15.87
N GLY A 150 -7.47 15.84 -16.19
CA GLY A 150 -7.94 16.55 -17.37
C GLY A 150 -9.02 17.57 -17.10
N ALA A 151 -9.65 18.10 -18.15
CA ALA A 151 -10.70 19.10 -18.04
C ALA A 151 -11.92 18.64 -17.22
N ASP A 152 -12.21 17.33 -17.23
CA ASP A 152 -13.29 16.72 -16.45
C ASP A 152 -12.86 16.40 -14.99
N GLY A 153 -11.69 16.85 -14.59
CA GLY A 153 -11.08 16.54 -13.28
C GLY A 153 -10.39 15.19 -13.24
N LEU A 154 -10.06 14.76 -12.01
CA LEU A 154 -9.41 13.49 -11.71
C LEU A 154 -10.34 12.64 -10.84
N ASN A 155 -10.36 11.34 -11.08
CA ASN A 155 -10.97 10.36 -10.20
C ASN A 155 -10.13 9.07 -10.17
N PHE A 156 -10.18 8.34 -9.06
CA PHE A 156 -9.50 7.06 -8.91
C PHE A 156 -10.43 5.87 -9.19
N SER A 157 -11.25 5.98 -10.25
CA SER A 157 -12.12 4.89 -10.67
C SER A 157 -11.34 3.77 -11.37
N LYS A 158 -11.96 2.59 -11.44
CA LYS A 158 -11.37 1.42 -12.14
C LYS A 158 -11.30 1.60 -13.67
N LYS A 159 -12.03 2.57 -14.23
CA LYS A 159 -12.02 2.89 -15.65
C LYS A 159 -11.39 4.26 -15.81
N GLN A 160 -10.21 4.29 -16.39
CA GLN A 160 -9.50 5.51 -16.72
C GLN A 160 -9.56 5.78 -18.22
N ARG A 161 -9.51 7.05 -18.59
CA ARG A 161 -9.35 7.49 -19.98
C ARG A 161 -8.18 8.45 -20.05
N PHE A 162 -7.09 7.96 -20.59
CA PHE A 162 -5.89 8.77 -20.85
C PHE A 162 -5.98 9.41 -22.23
N LYS A 163 -5.30 10.54 -22.41
CA LYS A 163 -5.24 11.25 -23.68
C LYS A 163 -4.58 10.41 -24.79
N SER A 164 -3.54 9.65 -24.44
CA SER A 164 -2.81 8.80 -25.39
C SER A 164 -3.45 7.43 -25.51
N ALA A 165 -3.64 6.95 -26.76
CA ALA A 165 -4.07 5.58 -27.04
C ALA A 165 -3.11 4.56 -26.41
N LYS A 166 -1.80 4.86 -26.43
CA LYS A 166 -0.76 4.01 -25.83
C LYS A 166 -0.88 3.92 -24.31
N GLN A 167 -1.19 5.02 -23.64
CA GLN A 167 -1.45 5.00 -22.17
C GLN A 167 -2.67 4.16 -21.83
N ASN A 168 -3.76 4.28 -22.61
CA ASN A 168 -4.95 3.44 -22.41
C ASN A 168 -4.65 1.96 -22.61
N GLU A 169 -3.90 1.60 -23.66
CA GLU A 169 -3.47 0.24 -23.93
C GLU A 169 -2.65 -0.34 -22.74
N ILE A 170 -1.63 0.39 -22.28
CA ILE A 170 -0.77 -0.04 -21.17
C ILE A 170 -1.58 -0.18 -19.88
N TYR A 171 -2.44 0.77 -19.58
CA TYR A 171 -3.29 0.71 -18.39
C TYR A 171 -4.17 -0.54 -18.38
N GLU A 172 -4.81 -0.87 -19.52
CA GLU A 172 -5.64 -2.07 -19.62
C GLU A 172 -4.82 -3.37 -19.52
N ILE A 173 -3.60 -3.41 -20.10
CA ILE A 173 -2.69 -4.55 -19.95
C ILE A 173 -2.34 -4.77 -18.46
N VAL A 174 -2.00 -3.71 -17.73
CA VAL A 174 -1.66 -3.79 -16.30
C VAL A 174 -2.88 -4.20 -15.49
N ARG A 175 -4.05 -3.65 -15.78
CA ARG A 175 -5.32 -3.99 -15.12
C ARG A 175 -5.68 -5.47 -15.32
N GLU A 176 -5.58 -5.98 -16.53
CA GLU A 176 -5.85 -7.42 -16.79
C GLU A 176 -4.80 -8.33 -16.15
N ALA A 177 -3.52 -7.93 -16.14
CA ALA A 177 -2.47 -8.66 -15.43
C ALA A 177 -2.76 -8.77 -13.93
N GLN A 178 -3.20 -7.66 -13.30
CA GLN A 178 -3.62 -7.64 -11.90
C GLN A 178 -4.80 -8.58 -11.65
N LEU A 179 -5.82 -8.54 -12.50
CA LEU A 179 -6.99 -9.42 -12.36
C LEU A 179 -6.64 -10.90 -12.50
N LEU A 180 -5.72 -11.24 -13.41
CA LEU A 180 -5.21 -12.61 -13.56
C LEU A 180 -4.47 -13.08 -12.31
N ALA A 181 -3.61 -12.22 -11.73
CA ALA A 181 -2.92 -12.52 -10.48
C ALA A 181 -3.91 -12.73 -9.32
N ILE A 182 -4.91 -11.84 -9.19
CA ILE A 182 -5.96 -11.96 -8.15
C ILE A 182 -6.73 -13.28 -8.29
N ARG A 183 -7.11 -13.66 -9.51
CA ARG A 183 -7.82 -14.93 -9.78
C ARG A 183 -6.97 -16.18 -9.51
N ALA A 184 -5.65 -16.04 -9.57
CA ALA A 184 -4.71 -17.13 -9.27
C ALA A 184 -4.52 -17.37 -7.77
N VAL A 185 -5.01 -16.47 -6.90
CA VAL A 185 -4.91 -16.63 -5.44
C VAL A 185 -5.84 -17.73 -4.97
N ALA A 186 -5.25 -18.82 -4.47
CA ALA A 186 -5.99 -19.94 -3.89
C ALA A 186 -5.13 -20.65 -2.81
N PRO A 187 -5.76 -21.39 -1.89
CA PRO A 187 -5.02 -22.19 -0.92
C PRO A 187 -4.03 -23.13 -1.61
N GLY A 188 -2.77 -23.16 -1.14
CA GLY A 188 -1.71 -24.02 -1.67
C GLY A 188 -0.94 -23.44 -2.86
N VAL A 189 -1.39 -22.36 -3.48
CA VAL A 189 -0.66 -21.69 -4.57
C VAL A 189 0.56 -20.96 -4.00
N LYS A 190 1.71 -21.11 -4.65
CA LYS A 190 2.93 -20.39 -4.26
C LYS A 190 2.86 -18.94 -4.73
N ALA A 191 3.29 -17.99 -3.89
CA ALA A 191 3.30 -16.55 -4.22
C ALA A 191 4.04 -16.26 -5.56
N ARG A 192 5.13 -16.97 -5.86
CA ARG A 192 5.87 -16.85 -7.14
C ARG A 192 5.02 -17.20 -8.37
N ASP A 193 4.04 -18.09 -8.22
CA ASP A 193 3.19 -18.51 -9.35
C ASP A 193 2.12 -17.46 -9.63
N ILE A 194 1.67 -16.75 -8.58
CA ILE A 194 0.77 -15.59 -8.68
C ILE A 194 1.49 -14.41 -9.37
N ASP A 195 2.71 -14.08 -8.94
CA ASP A 195 3.54 -13.06 -9.60
C ASP A 195 3.82 -13.43 -11.07
N ALA A 196 4.17 -14.70 -11.34
CA ALA A 196 4.40 -15.18 -12.68
C ALA A 196 3.16 -15.07 -13.60
N ALA A 197 1.94 -15.16 -13.07
CA ALA A 197 0.73 -14.99 -13.87
C ALA A 197 0.63 -13.57 -14.44
N ALA A 198 0.89 -12.53 -13.62
CA ALA A 198 0.91 -11.16 -14.07
C ALA A 198 2.06 -10.88 -15.06
N ARG A 199 3.28 -11.27 -14.70
CA ARG A 199 4.48 -11.04 -15.56
C ARG A 199 4.38 -11.69 -16.92
N LYS A 200 3.94 -12.96 -16.99
CA LYS A 200 3.75 -13.66 -18.26
C LYS A 200 2.70 -13.00 -19.14
N PHE A 201 1.65 -12.43 -18.54
CA PHE A 201 0.66 -11.70 -19.31
C PHE A 201 1.23 -10.41 -19.90
N ILE A 202 1.93 -9.61 -19.09
CA ILE A 202 2.58 -8.36 -19.51
C ILE A 202 3.62 -8.63 -20.61
N ALA A 203 4.40 -9.72 -20.49
CA ALA A 203 5.42 -10.12 -21.47
C ALA A 203 4.86 -10.40 -22.87
N LYS A 204 3.60 -10.89 -22.97
CA LYS A 204 2.94 -11.11 -24.28
C LYS A 204 2.80 -9.83 -25.12
N PHE A 205 2.84 -8.68 -24.48
CA PHE A 205 2.75 -7.36 -25.11
C PHE A 205 4.11 -6.67 -25.27
N GLY A 206 5.22 -7.38 -25.00
CA GLY A 206 6.58 -6.86 -25.16
C GLY A 206 7.10 -6.01 -24.01
N TYR A 207 6.45 -6.04 -22.83
CA TYR A 207 6.85 -5.26 -21.64
C TYR A 207 7.56 -6.11 -20.57
N GLU A 208 8.22 -7.18 -20.94
CA GLU A 208 8.90 -8.11 -20.00
C GLU A 208 10.13 -7.54 -19.29
N LYS A 209 10.74 -6.47 -19.84
CA LYS A 209 11.98 -5.85 -19.33
C LYS A 209 11.76 -4.54 -18.57
N GLN A 210 10.55 -4.26 -18.18
CA GLN A 210 10.16 -3.02 -17.51
C GLN A 210 9.96 -3.24 -16.00
#